data_ab85a120fbe9f736bca608c3521dd7f4
#
_entry.id   ab85a120fbe9f736bca608c3521dd7f4
#
_cell.length_a   1.000
_cell.length_b   1.000
_cell.length_c   1.000
_cell.angle_alpha   90.00
_cell.angle_beta   90.00
_cell.angle_gamma   90.00
#
_symmetry.space_group_name_H-M   'P 1'
#
loop_
_entity.id
_entity.type
_entity.pdbx_description
1 polymer ?
#
loop_
_entity_poly.entity_id
_entity_poly.type
_entity_poly.pdbx_seq_one_letter_code
_entity_poly.pdbx_strand_id
1 'polypeptide(L)'
;MIKKLELLPAIDVKDGLAVRLVQGELSATSKYGDPLEVAAEFVAAGAEWIHLVDLDAAFGLGSNAALLEGVIKSVDLKVELSGGIRDDESLRRALSTGCTRVNLGTAALENPEWTAKVIAEFGDRIAVGLDVRGHTLAARGWTQEGGDLFETLERLERDGCARYIVTDVAKDGTLKGPT
;
A
#
# COMPACT_ATOMS: atom_id res chain seq x y z
N MET A 1 -10.57 5.14 -27.27
CA MET A 1 -9.25 4.65 -26.78
C MET A 1 -9.51 3.62 -25.70
N ILE A 2 -9.05 2.38 -25.88
CA ILE A 2 -9.09 1.37 -24.81
C ILE A 2 -8.06 1.80 -23.78
N LYS A 3 -8.49 2.14 -22.56
CA LYS A 3 -7.54 2.40 -21.46
C LYS A 3 -6.79 1.11 -21.18
N LYS A 4 -5.46 1.12 -21.30
CA LYS A 4 -4.60 -0.01 -20.94
C LYS A 4 -4.71 -0.23 -19.43
N LEU A 5 -4.93 -1.47 -19.02
CA LEU A 5 -4.86 -1.85 -17.61
C LEU A 5 -3.40 -1.76 -17.15
N GLU A 6 -3.13 -1.02 -16.09
CA GLU A 6 -1.83 -1.01 -15.43
C GLU A 6 -1.80 -2.10 -14.35
N LEU A 7 -0.76 -2.93 -14.37
CA LEU A 7 -0.53 -3.95 -13.35
C LEU A 7 0.52 -3.45 -12.36
N LEU A 8 0.22 -3.58 -11.07
CA LEU A 8 1.13 -3.28 -9.97
C LEU A 8 1.38 -4.58 -9.19
N PRO A 9 2.33 -5.43 -9.63
CA PRO A 9 2.69 -6.60 -8.84
C PRO A 9 3.14 -6.16 -7.45
N ALA A 10 2.65 -6.87 -6.41
CA ALA A 10 2.91 -6.51 -5.03
C ALA A 10 4.09 -7.30 -4.45
N ILE A 11 4.90 -6.61 -3.65
CA ILE A 11 5.96 -7.20 -2.82
C ILE A 11 5.68 -6.76 -1.39
N ASP A 12 5.13 -7.67 -0.59
CA ASP A 12 4.95 -7.47 0.84
C ASP A 12 6.23 -7.90 1.55
N VAL A 13 6.77 -7.03 2.41
CA VAL A 13 8.01 -7.29 3.14
C VAL A 13 7.73 -7.41 4.63
N LYS A 14 8.14 -8.55 5.21
CA LYS A 14 8.07 -8.83 6.63
C LYS A 14 9.36 -9.50 7.10
N ASP A 15 9.94 -9.03 8.22
CA ASP A 15 11.19 -9.54 8.77
C ASP A 15 12.33 -9.60 7.70
N GLY A 16 12.38 -8.60 6.80
CA GLY A 16 13.38 -8.51 5.73
C GLY A 16 13.16 -9.46 4.54
N LEU A 17 12.06 -10.19 4.46
CA LEU A 17 11.76 -11.13 3.39
C LEU A 17 10.49 -10.75 2.65
N ALA A 18 10.47 -11.05 1.34
CA ALA A 18 9.25 -11.02 0.56
C ALA A 18 8.31 -12.14 1.00
N VAL A 19 7.08 -11.79 1.33
CA VAL A 19 6.09 -12.73 1.87
C VAL A 19 4.73 -12.54 1.19
N ARG A 20 3.83 -13.47 1.47
CA ARG A 20 2.41 -13.35 1.19
C ARG A 20 1.62 -13.77 2.42
N LEU A 21 0.69 -12.93 2.82
CA LEU A 21 -0.29 -13.25 3.84
C LEU A 21 -1.56 -13.81 3.19
N VAL A 22 -2.30 -14.62 3.91
CA VAL A 22 -3.67 -15.02 3.54
C VAL A 22 -4.62 -14.25 4.44
N GLN A 23 -5.49 -13.42 3.85
CA GLN A 23 -6.45 -12.58 4.58
C GLN A 23 -5.81 -11.71 5.68
N GLY A 24 -4.55 -11.28 5.47
CA GLY A 24 -3.80 -10.46 6.43
C GLY A 24 -3.30 -11.20 7.67
N GLU A 25 -3.44 -12.52 7.75
CA GLU A 25 -3.01 -13.29 8.92
C GLU A 25 -1.51 -13.53 8.92
N LEU A 26 -0.80 -13.00 9.94
CA LEU A 26 0.65 -13.19 10.13
C LEU A 26 1.04 -14.66 10.35
N SER A 27 0.13 -15.49 10.86
CA SER A 27 0.33 -16.94 11.04
C SER A 27 0.27 -17.72 9.74
N ALA A 28 -0.36 -17.18 8.69
CA ALA A 28 -0.53 -17.80 7.38
C ALA A 28 0.40 -17.16 6.34
N THR A 29 1.71 -17.16 6.62
CA THR A 29 2.74 -16.50 5.81
C THR A 29 3.48 -17.49 4.92
N SER A 30 3.48 -17.23 3.60
CA SER A 30 4.39 -17.87 2.64
C SER A 30 5.58 -16.95 2.37
N LYS A 31 6.80 -17.50 2.30
CA LYS A 31 8.03 -16.75 2.03
C LYS A 31 8.47 -16.94 0.58
N TYR A 32 8.89 -15.86 -0.06
CA TYR A 32 9.34 -15.84 -1.46
C TYR A 32 10.83 -15.48 -1.61
N GLY A 33 11.51 -15.13 -0.52
CA GLY A 33 12.95 -14.85 -0.53
C GLY A 33 13.30 -13.38 -0.41
N ASP A 34 14.39 -12.97 -1.04
CA ASP A 34 14.90 -11.60 -1.00
C ASP A 34 14.00 -10.66 -1.81
N PRO A 35 13.50 -9.55 -1.24
CA PRO A 35 12.71 -8.56 -1.96
C PRO A 35 13.40 -7.96 -3.19
N LEU A 36 14.74 -7.83 -3.18
CA LEU A 36 15.52 -7.36 -4.32
C LEU A 36 15.47 -8.35 -5.49
N GLU A 37 15.58 -9.65 -5.21
CA GLU A 37 15.48 -10.70 -6.22
C GLU A 37 14.07 -10.74 -6.82
N VAL A 38 13.03 -10.68 -5.98
CA VAL A 38 11.63 -10.65 -6.44
C VAL A 38 11.37 -9.41 -7.31
N ALA A 39 11.87 -8.25 -6.93
CA ALA A 39 11.74 -7.03 -7.73
C ALA A 39 12.44 -7.18 -9.10
N ALA A 40 13.63 -7.77 -9.14
CA ALA A 40 14.36 -8.05 -10.38
C ALA A 40 13.60 -9.02 -11.30
N GLU A 41 12.91 -10.02 -10.75
CA GLU A 41 12.04 -10.93 -11.51
C GLU A 41 10.87 -10.17 -12.17
N PHE A 42 10.24 -9.23 -11.45
CA PHE A 42 9.19 -8.40 -12.03
C PHE A 42 9.70 -7.46 -13.13
N VAL A 43 10.89 -6.89 -12.98
CA VAL A 43 11.56 -6.12 -14.04
C VAL A 43 11.76 -7.01 -15.27
N ALA A 44 12.32 -8.21 -15.10
CA ALA A 44 12.56 -9.15 -16.18
C ALA A 44 11.26 -9.60 -16.88
N ALA A 45 10.15 -9.66 -16.14
CA ALA A 45 8.82 -9.96 -16.66
C ALA A 45 8.16 -8.78 -17.38
N GLY A 46 8.79 -7.59 -17.41
CA GLY A 46 8.28 -6.40 -18.10
C GLY A 46 7.28 -5.57 -17.29
N ALA A 47 7.30 -5.65 -15.97
CA ALA A 47 6.51 -4.77 -15.13
C ALA A 47 6.91 -3.30 -15.35
N GLU A 48 5.93 -2.40 -15.33
CA GLU A 48 6.13 -0.94 -15.36
C GLU A 48 6.02 -0.32 -13.94
N TRP A 49 5.36 -1.03 -13.05
CA TRP A 49 5.12 -0.67 -11.66
C TRP A 49 5.37 -1.83 -10.71
N ILE A 50 5.63 -1.50 -9.45
CA ILE A 50 5.49 -2.41 -8.31
C ILE A 50 4.76 -1.69 -7.17
N HIS A 51 3.99 -2.47 -6.39
CA HIS A 51 3.43 -2.06 -5.11
C HIS A 51 4.26 -2.68 -3.99
N LEU A 52 4.95 -1.86 -3.21
CA LEU A 52 5.92 -2.29 -2.21
C LEU A 52 5.41 -1.96 -0.81
N VAL A 53 5.28 -2.96 0.05
CA VAL A 53 4.64 -2.83 1.37
C VAL A 53 5.58 -3.19 2.50
N ASP A 54 5.76 -2.28 3.47
CA ASP A 54 6.38 -2.57 4.76
C ASP A 54 5.34 -3.09 5.75
N LEU A 55 5.21 -4.41 5.86
CA LEU A 55 4.25 -5.01 6.78
C LEU A 55 4.64 -4.80 8.25
N ASP A 56 5.93 -4.83 8.59
CA ASP A 56 6.35 -4.60 9.96
C ASP A 56 5.99 -3.17 10.43
N ALA A 57 6.17 -2.18 9.56
CA ALA A 57 5.74 -0.81 9.84
C ALA A 57 4.21 -0.67 9.87
N ALA A 58 3.49 -1.36 8.98
CA ALA A 58 2.04 -1.35 8.94
C ALA A 58 1.42 -1.90 10.24
N PHE A 59 1.99 -2.98 10.76
CA PHE A 59 1.54 -3.61 12.01
C PHE A 59 2.18 -3.01 13.28
N GLY A 60 3.13 -2.07 13.15
CA GLY A 60 3.81 -1.47 14.29
C GLY A 60 4.82 -2.42 14.98
N LEU A 61 5.34 -3.39 14.24
CA LEU A 61 6.27 -4.42 14.73
C LEU A 61 7.73 -4.08 14.48
N GLY A 62 8.00 -3.08 13.66
CA GLY A 62 9.35 -2.68 13.26
C GLY A 62 9.36 -1.86 11.98
N SER A 63 10.44 -1.95 11.21
CA SER A 63 10.55 -1.26 9.92
C SER A 63 11.57 -1.95 9.01
N ASN A 64 11.23 -2.06 7.74
CA ASN A 64 12.13 -2.49 6.67
C ASN A 64 12.59 -1.30 5.80
N ALA A 65 12.47 -0.06 6.27
CA ALA A 65 12.64 1.15 5.47
C ALA A 65 13.95 1.19 4.65
N ALA A 66 15.08 0.81 5.25
CA ALA A 66 16.38 0.78 4.55
C ALA A 66 16.41 -0.26 3.42
N LEU A 67 15.81 -1.44 3.64
CA LEU A 67 15.69 -2.48 2.62
C LEU A 67 14.80 -2.01 1.48
N LEU A 68 13.63 -1.43 1.78
CA LEU A 68 12.69 -0.94 0.78
C LEU A 68 13.29 0.21 -0.05
N GLU A 69 14.04 1.11 0.57
CA GLU A 69 14.80 2.15 -0.15
C GLU A 69 15.83 1.52 -1.09
N GLY A 70 16.48 0.44 -0.67
CA GLY A 70 17.40 -0.35 -1.51
C GLY A 70 16.68 -0.96 -2.72
N VAL A 71 15.50 -1.54 -2.53
CA VAL A 71 14.67 -2.08 -3.62
C VAL A 71 14.31 -0.96 -4.61
N ILE A 72 13.79 0.18 -4.11
CA ILE A 72 13.39 1.32 -4.95
C ILE A 72 14.57 1.81 -5.82
N LYS A 73 15.76 1.90 -5.23
CA LYS A 73 16.97 2.35 -5.95
C LYS A 73 17.53 1.33 -6.95
N SER A 74 17.22 0.05 -6.76
CA SER A 74 17.74 -1.04 -7.60
C SER A 74 16.94 -1.27 -8.88
N VAL A 75 15.73 -0.73 -9.00
CA VAL A 75 14.83 -0.96 -10.13
C VAL A 75 14.52 0.34 -10.88
N ASP A 76 14.40 0.23 -12.20
CA ASP A 76 13.90 1.33 -13.05
C ASP A 76 12.39 1.12 -13.28
N LEU A 77 11.63 1.14 -12.18
CA LEU A 77 10.18 0.99 -12.17
C LEU A 77 9.53 2.15 -11.41
N LYS A 78 8.29 2.41 -11.70
CA LYS A 78 7.44 3.24 -10.85
C LYS A 78 7.09 2.43 -9.60
N VAL A 79 7.26 3.02 -8.42
CA VAL A 79 7.01 2.36 -7.15
C VAL A 79 5.90 3.08 -6.39
N GLU A 80 4.90 2.30 -5.98
CA GLU A 80 3.93 2.70 -4.98
C GLU A 80 4.33 2.10 -3.63
N LEU A 81 4.66 2.96 -2.66
CA LEU A 81 5.15 2.54 -1.35
C LEU A 81 4.03 2.62 -0.30
N SER A 82 3.88 1.56 0.48
CA SER A 82 2.87 1.42 1.53
C SER A 82 3.48 0.90 2.84
N GLY A 83 2.79 1.14 3.93
CA GLY A 83 3.12 0.63 5.27
C GLY A 83 3.71 1.69 6.20
N GLY A 84 3.06 1.90 7.34
CA GLY A 84 3.58 2.74 8.43
C GLY A 84 3.57 4.25 8.20
N ILE A 85 2.92 4.77 7.17
CA ILE A 85 2.85 6.20 6.85
C ILE A 85 1.66 6.81 7.60
N ARG A 86 1.91 7.63 8.65
CA ARG A 86 0.88 8.10 9.61
C ARG A 86 0.96 9.57 9.97
N ASP A 87 2.04 10.23 9.63
CA ASP A 87 2.34 11.63 9.98
C ASP A 87 3.31 12.26 8.98
N ASP A 88 3.58 13.53 9.14
CA ASP A 88 4.48 14.29 8.27
C ASP A 88 5.90 13.72 8.21
N GLU A 89 6.41 13.15 9.30
CA GLU A 89 7.75 12.60 9.36
C GLU A 89 7.85 11.31 8.54
N SER A 90 6.95 10.35 8.78
CA SER A 90 6.90 9.09 8.04
C SER A 90 6.56 9.31 6.55
N LEU A 91 5.70 10.28 6.24
CA LEU A 91 5.40 10.66 4.86
C LEU A 91 6.62 11.23 4.13
N ARG A 92 7.33 12.21 4.73
CA ARG A 92 8.53 12.78 4.11
C ARG A 92 9.61 11.74 3.91
N ARG A 93 9.80 10.85 4.88
CA ARG A 93 10.75 9.73 4.77
C ARG A 93 10.39 8.82 3.61
N ALA A 94 9.12 8.43 3.48
CA ALA A 94 8.64 7.60 2.38
C ALA A 94 8.86 8.28 1.02
N LEU A 95 8.48 9.56 0.90
CA LEU A 95 8.66 10.33 -0.34
C LEU A 95 10.13 10.56 -0.71
N SER A 96 11.04 10.61 0.27
CA SER A 96 12.49 10.79 0.04
C SER A 96 13.17 9.54 -0.50
N THR A 97 12.55 8.37 -0.46
CA THR A 97 13.10 7.12 -1.02
C THR A 97 13.23 7.15 -2.54
N GLY A 98 12.53 8.06 -3.21
CA GLY A 98 12.42 8.12 -4.66
C GLY A 98 11.22 7.34 -5.21
N CYS A 99 10.32 6.86 -4.36
CA CYS A 99 9.07 6.23 -4.82
C CYS A 99 8.22 7.20 -5.65
N THR A 100 7.44 6.67 -6.57
CA THR A 100 6.56 7.47 -7.44
C THR A 100 5.38 8.04 -6.65
N ARG A 101 4.78 7.23 -5.78
CA ARG A 101 3.70 7.64 -4.88
C ARG A 101 3.68 6.80 -3.61
N VAL A 102 2.94 7.27 -2.63
CA VAL A 102 2.70 6.56 -1.37
C VAL A 102 1.23 6.21 -1.24
N ASN A 103 0.96 5.11 -0.55
CA ASN A 103 -0.39 4.70 -0.18
C ASN A 103 -0.61 4.91 1.32
N LEU A 104 -1.62 5.71 1.66
CA LEU A 104 -2.04 5.97 3.03
C LEU A 104 -3.16 4.98 3.40
N GLY A 105 -2.93 4.15 4.40
CA GLY A 105 -3.94 3.22 4.93
C GLY A 105 -4.71 3.83 6.11
N THR A 106 -4.56 3.22 7.28
CA THR A 106 -5.28 3.57 8.53
C THR A 106 -5.25 5.07 8.85
N ALA A 107 -4.13 5.75 8.63
CA ALA A 107 -4.02 7.18 8.91
C ALA A 107 -5.01 8.04 8.12
N ALA A 108 -5.37 7.63 6.90
CA ALA A 108 -6.37 8.33 6.08
C ALA A 108 -7.79 8.22 6.68
N LEU A 109 -8.06 7.19 7.46
CA LEU A 109 -9.33 6.98 8.14
C LEU A 109 -9.35 7.69 9.51
N GLU A 110 -8.25 7.61 10.25
CA GLU A 110 -8.15 8.13 11.61
C GLU A 110 -7.88 9.65 11.67
N ASN A 111 -7.23 10.22 10.65
CA ASN A 111 -6.87 11.64 10.62
C ASN A 111 -7.29 12.32 9.30
N PRO A 112 -8.60 12.58 9.12
CA PRO A 112 -9.15 13.17 7.89
C PRO A 112 -8.54 14.52 7.54
N GLU A 113 -8.33 15.40 8.53
CA GLU A 113 -7.79 16.76 8.31
C GLU A 113 -6.35 16.71 7.79
N TRP A 114 -5.52 15.87 8.38
CA TRP A 114 -4.15 15.64 7.91
C TRP A 114 -4.15 15.07 6.50
N THR A 115 -5.02 14.10 6.24
CA THR A 115 -5.14 13.47 4.92
C THR A 115 -5.52 14.47 3.83
N ALA A 116 -6.52 15.33 4.09
CA ALA A 116 -6.91 16.39 3.16
C ALA A 116 -5.75 17.35 2.86
N LYS A 117 -4.99 17.76 3.89
CA LYS A 117 -3.79 18.59 3.73
C LYS A 117 -2.72 17.90 2.87
N VAL A 118 -2.45 16.64 3.13
CA VAL A 118 -1.45 15.85 2.40
C VAL A 118 -1.85 15.66 0.93
N ILE A 119 -3.12 15.36 0.67
CA ILE A 119 -3.65 15.26 -0.69
C ILE A 119 -3.50 16.58 -1.43
N ALA A 120 -3.86 17.71 -0.79
CA ALA A 120 -3.73 19.04 -1.40
C ALA A 120 -2.27 19.41 -1.72
N GLU A 121 -1.31 19.01 -0.88
CA GLU A 121 0.11 19.32 -1.04
C GLU A 121 0.80 18.45 -2.09
N PHE A 122 0.50 17.13 -2.10
CA PHE A 122 1.26 16.15 -2.91
C PHE A 122 0.48 15.57 -4.10
N GLY A 123 -0.82 15.81 -4.21
CA GLY A 123 -1.65 15.47 -5.35
C GLY A 123 -1.53 14.00 -5.78
N ASP A 124 -1.13 13.78 -7.04
CA ASP A 124 -1.00 12.46 -7.66
C ASP A 124 0.03 11.52 -6.99
N ARG A 125 0.85 12.05 -6.10
CA ARG A 125 1.79 11.23 -5.31
C ARG A 125 1.12 10.56 -4.11
N ILE A 126 -0.15 10.81 -3.86
CA ILE A 126 -0.92 10.19 -2.77
C ILE A 126 -1.98 9.25 -3.35
N ALA A 127 -1.99 8.03 -2.85
CA ALA A 127 -3.09 7.09 -2.96
C ALA A 127 -3.67 6.82 -1.57
N VAL A 128 -4.92 6.40 -1.48
CA VAL A 128 -5.56 5.99 -0.23
C VAL A 128 -6.01 4.54 -0.33
N GLY A 129 -5.54 3.73 0.61
CA GLY A 129 -5.91 2.33 0.77
C GLY A 129 -7.22 2.20 1.53
N LEU A 130 -8.17 1.50 0.93
CA LEU A 130 -9.51 1.24 1.46
C LEU A 130 -9.71 -0.28 1.51
N ASP A 131 -9.40 -0.86 2.65
CA ASP A 131 -9.57 -2.28 2.89
C ASP A 131 -10.99 -2.52 3.41
N VAL A 132 -11.75 -3.38 2.75
CA VAL A 132 -13.18 -3.52 3.00
C VAL A 132 -13.58 -4.94 3.40
N ARG A 133 -14.58 -5.02 4.29
CA ARG A 133 -15.43 -6.19 4.53
C ARG A 133 -16.86 -5.82 4.18
N GLY A 134 -17.33 -6.18 2.98
CA GLY A 134 -18.57 -5.63 2.44
C GLY A 134 -18.44 -4.12 2.22
N HIS A 135 -19.20 -3.32 2.95
CA HIS A 135 -19.16 -1.85 2.89
C HIS A 135 -18.45 -1.22 4.10
N THR A 136 -17.99 -2.02 5.05
CA THR A 136 -17.29 -1.53 6.25
C THR A 136 -15.78 -1.52 6.00
N LEU A 137 -15.15 -0.38 6.26
CA LEU A 137 -13.69 -0.24 6.17
C LEU A 137 -13.02 -0.93 7.36
N ALA A 138 -11.91 -1.58 7.07
CA ALA A 138 -11.02 -2.18 8.04
C ALA A 138 -9.80 -1.27 8.28
N ALA A 139 -9.38 -1.15 9.53
CA ALA A 139 -8.25 -0.34 9.95
C ALA A 139 -7.29 -1.15 10.84
N ARG A 140 -6.08 -0.62 11.04
CA ARG A 140 -5.05 -1.17 11.94
C ARG A 140 -4.75 -2.65 11.68
N GLY A 141 -4.35 -2.97 10.45
CA GLY A 141 -4.10 -4.35 10.06
C GLY A 141 -5.36 -5.22 10.13
N TRP A 142 -6.51 -4.61 9.83
CA TRP A 142 -7.83 -5.24 9.77
C TRP A 142 -8.41 -5.70 11.11
N THR A 143 -7.87 -5.19 12.22
CA THR A 143 -8.32 -5.52 13.58
C THR A 143 -9.43 -4.61 14.11
N GLN A 144 -9.67 -3.48 13.46
CA GLN A 144 -10.67 -2.48 13.86
C GLN A 144 -11.52 -2.05 12.65
N GLU A 145 -12.72 -1.55 12.94
CA GLU A 145 -13.58 -0.92 11.93
C GLU A 145 -13.16 0.53 11.70
N GLY A 146 -13.12 0.94 10.43
CA GLY A 146 -12.69 2.26 9.98
C GLY A 146 -13.82 3.14 9.42
N GLY A 147 -15.07 2.73 9.55
CA GLY A 147 -16.25 3.46 9.08
C GLY A 147 -16.85 2.89 7.78
N ASP A 148 -17.77 3.64 7.19
CA ASP A 148 -18.43 3.27 5.93
C ASP A 148 -17.58 3.64 4.71
N LEU A 149 -17.54 2.75 3.73
CA LEU A 149 -16.76 2.92 2.49
C LEU A 149 -17.24 4.13 1.69
N PHE A 150 -18.54 4.26 1.48
CA PHE A 150 -19.08 5.28 0.57
C PHE A 150 -19.00 6.68 1.18
N GLU A 151 -19.25 6.83 2.48
CA GLU A 151 -19.05 8.10 3.19
C GLU A 151 -17.59 8.53 3.15
N THR A 152 -16.67 7.58 3.30
CA THR A 152 -15.22 7.85 3.21
C THR A 152 -14.82 8.24 1.78
N LEU A 153 -15.33 7.55 0.76
CA LEU A 153 -15.09 7.91 -0.64
C LEU A 153 -15.56 9.32 -0.97
N GLU A 154 -16.80 9.69 -0.58
CA GLU A 154 -17.33 11.02 -0.80
C GLU A 154 -16.49 12.11 -0.13
N ARG A 155 -15.95 11.83 1.06
CA ARG A 155 -15.02 12.73 1.74
C ARG A 155 -13.72 12.89 0.97
N LEU A 156 -13.08 11.78 0.60
CA LEU A 156 -11.81 11.77 -0.11
C LEU A 156 -11.91 12.40 -1.52
N GLU A 157 -13.05 12.23 -2.20
CA GLU A 157 -13.32 12.91 -3.47
C GLU A 157 -13.38 14.43 -3.30
N ARG A 158 -14.07 14.91 -2.24
CA ARG A 158 -14.08 16.35 -1.91
C ARG A 158 -12.70 16.89 -1.57
N ASP A 159 -11.85 16.06 -0.95
CA ASP A 159 -10.47 16.40 -0.62
C ASP A 159 -9.54 16.37 -1.85
N GLY A 160 -10.04 15.90 -3.02
CA GLY A 160 -9.30 15.83 -4.27
C GLY A 160 -8.42 14.60 -4.42
N CYS A 161 -8.70 13.52 -3.68
CA CYS A 161 -7.96 12.26 -3.81
C CYS A 161 -8.12 11.67 -5.22
N ALA A 162 -7.00 11.45 -5.90
CA ALA A 162 -7.00 10.99 -7.30
C ALA A 162 -6.95 9.47 -7.45
N ARG A 163 -6.56 8.73 -6.40
CA ARG A 163 -6.30 7.28 -6.47
C ARG A 163 -6.72 6.54 -5.23
N TYR A 164 -7.32 5.38 -5.46
CA TYR A 164 -7.75 4.46 -4.40
C TYR A 164 -7.20 3.07 -4.67
N ILE A 165 -6.82 2.38 -3.59
CA ILE A 165 -6.48 0.95 -3.60
C ILE A 165 -7.54 0.26 -2.76
N VAL A 166 -8.41 -0.50 -3.42
CA VAL A 166 -9.52 -1.19 -2.73
C VAL A 166 -9.20 -2.66 -2.58
N THR A 167 -9.15 -3.14 -1.34
CA THR A 167 -8.88 -4.54 -1.02
C THR A 167 -10.10 -5.17 -0.37
N ASP A 168 -10.64 -6.24 -0.97
CA ASP A 168 -11.62 -7.10 -0.28
C ASP A 168 -10.87 -8.05 0.66
N VAL A 169 -10.89 -7.74 1.96
CA VAL A 169 -10.20 -8.50 3.01
C VAL A 169 -10.59 -9.98 3.01
N ALA A 170 -11.84 -10.31 2.67
CA ALA A 170 -12.32 -11.69 2.65
C ALA A 170 -11.73 -12.52 1.49
N LYS A 171 -11.23 -11.85 0.45
CA LYS A 171 -10.66 -12.49 -0.74
C LYS A 171 -9.15 -12.37 -0.85
N ASP A 172 -8.55 -11.41 -0.15
CA ASP A 172 -7.12 -11.17 -0.22
C ASP A 172 -6.31 -12.43 0.10
N GLY A 173 -5.31 -12.70 -0.73
CA GLY A 173 -4.45 -13.87 -0.61
C GLY A 173 -5.09 -15.24 -0.94
N THR A 174 -6.40 -15.31 -1.22
CA THR A 174 -7.11 -16.59 -1.41
C THR A 174 -7.04 -17.18 -2.82
N LEU A 175 -6.57 -16.42 -3.83
CA LEU A 175 -6.55 -16.79 -5.25
C LEU A 175 -7.96 -17.06 -5.84
N LYS A 176 -9.02 -16.49 -5.26
CA LYS A 176 -10.41 -16.68 -5.73
C LYS A 176 -10.88 -15.63 -6.74
N GLY A 177 -9.96 -14.84 -7.26
CA GLY A 177 -10.24 -13.76 -8.20
C GLY A 177 -10.72 -12.46 -7.53
N PRO A 178 -10.93 -11.40 -8.32
CA PRO A 178 -11.39 -10.10 -7.81
C PRO A 178 -12.84 -10.15 -7.31
N THR A 179 -13.22 -9.11 -6.62
CA THR A 179 -14.61 -8.89 -6.17
C THR A 179 -15.41 -8.22 -7.26
#